data_be1abcf72fb3fb11d686c277366aca2d
#
_entry.id   be1abcf72fb3fb11d686c277366aca2d
#
_cell.length_a   1.000
_cell.length_b   1.000
_cell.length_c   1.000
_cell.angle_alpha   90.00
_cell.angle_beta   90.00
_cell.angle_gamma   90.00
#
_symmetry.space_group_name_H-M   'P 1'
#
loop_
_entity.id
_entity.type
_entity.pdbx_description
1 polymer ?
#
loop_
_entity_poly.entity_id
_entity_poly.type
_entity_poly.pdbx_seq_one_letter_code
_entity_poly.pdbx_strand_id
1 'polypeptide(L)'
;MAAEDSRGRETAFLGRRAFVKLLGTGLLVTFAAPALSGCQGVTDTLDAVLVGTRRIVDDAGREVEIPTPDKLERIYFTSSLAHIYCFTMAPDLLAGTSMQFTPYELEFLPEGTRDLPYLGSLSGGGEINRESLLMEGVQLVFSISGVPLTPSAIDEAKDLQEQTEIPCVCIDGSFENVASCYRLLGDIMGQQDRGEKLAAYCEDIYRRVTDAVESVPEGRRLSLYYAEGPDGLQTEPDASQHALTFAVAGANNVAAVPENEGQGMSNVSLEQVLLWDPEVIVAWDYEVRGGADQIIRTDPNWSSIRAVRDGRVYTMPNVPFAWCDRPPGVQRFLGIQWMANMLYPDAYDVDMVEVVKDFYSTMYWVDVTDDQAKDLLGNSYPPYRG
;
A
#
# COMPACT_ATOMS: atom_id res chain seq x y z
N MET A 1 32.10 -33.37 -18.98
CA MET A 1 32.47 -33.71 -17.59
C MET A 1 32.70 -32.41 -16.86
N ALA A 2 31.86 -32.07 -15.98
CA ALA A 2 31.70 -31.07 -14.97
C ALA A 2 30.29 -30.44 -15.09
N ALA A 3 29.40 -30.91 -14.20
CA ALA A 3 28.08 -30.36 -13.98
C ALA A 3 28.25 -29.20 -13.01
N GLU A 4 27.79 -28.03 -13.38
CA GLU A 4 27.63 -26.89 -12.45
C GLU A 4 26.21 -26.90 -11.88
N ASP A 5 26.20 -27.00 -10.60
CA ASP A 5 25.08 -27.04 -9.65
C ASP A 5 24.39 -25.68 -9.60
N SER A 6 23.27 -25.53 -10.29
CA SER A 6 22.39 -24.39 -10.17
C SER A 6 21.50 -24.56 -8.93
N ARG A 7 21.97 -24.14 -7.77
CA ARG A 7 21.13 -23.97 -6.58
C ARG A 7 20.25 -22.74 -6.78
N GLY A 8 18.98 -23.01 -7.11
CA GLY A 8 17.94 -22.02 -7.07
C GLY A 8 17.84 -21.38 -5.67
N ARG A 9 17.87 -20.07 -5.62
CA ARG A 9 17.42 -19.32 -4.47
C ARG A 9 15.91 -19.48 -4.39
N GLU A 10 15.45 -20.37 -3.55
CA GLU A 10 14.08 -20.34 -3.07
C GLU A 10 13.90 -19.02 -2.32
N THR A 11 13.22 -18.06 -2.93
CA THR A 11 12.60 -16.95 -2.23
C THR A 11 11.49 -17.57 -1.40
N ALA A 12 11.78 -17.81 -0.13
CA ALA A 12 10.79 -18.32 0.82
C ALA A 12 9.70 -17.25 1.01
N PHE A 13 8.60 -17.40 0.29
CA PHE A 13 7.34 -16.80 0.70
C PHE A 13 7.05 -17.29 2.11
N LEU A 14 7.05 -16.38 3.07
CA LEU A 14 6.64 -16.68 4.43
C LEU A 14 5.19 -17.16 4.36
N GLY A 15 4.99 -18.45 4.59
CA GLY A 15 3.65 -19.02 4.61
C GLY A 15 2.78 -18.27 5.62
N ARG A 16 1.45 -18.22 5.37
CA ARG A 16 0.41 -17.56 6.18
C ARG A 16 0.60 -17.68 7.71
N ARG A 17 1.17 -18.79 8.19
CA ARG A 17 1.50 -19.02 9.59
C ARG A 17 2.65 -18.15 10.15
N ALA A 18 3.52 -17.65 9.31
CA ALA A 18 4.62 -16.80 9.75
C ALA A 18 4.16 -15.34 9.95
N PHE A 19 3.22 -14.86 9.14
CA PHE A 19 2.63 -13.54 9.28
C PHE A 19 1.92 -13.37 10.63
N VAL A 20 1.08 -14.32 11.03
CA VAL A 20 0.38 -14.30 12.33
C VAL A 20 1.35 -14.33 13.52
N LYS A 21 2.54 -14.96 13.35
CA LYS A 21 3.53 -14.99 14.43
C LYS A 21 4.34 -13.70 14.55
N LEU A 22 4.53 -12.95 13.46
CA LEU A 22 5.20 -11.63 13.51
C LEU A 22 4.29 -10.57 14.14
N LEU A 23 2.99 -10.60 13.86
CA LEU A 23 2.00 -9.67 14.44
C LEU A 23 1.80 -9.88 15.96
N GLY A 24 2.08 -11.08 16.48
CA GLY A 24 1.89 -11.44 17.90
C GLY A 24 3.10 -11.21 18.82
N THR A 25 4.27 -10.91 18.30
CA THR A 25 5.46 -10.63 19.10
C THR A 25 5.75 -9.13 19.11
N GLY A 26 4.89 -8.36 19.78
CA GLY A 26 5.26 -7.05 20.27
C GLY A 26 6.50 -7.19 21.15
N LEU A 27 7.65 -6.79 20.66
CA LEU A 27 8.85 -6.66 21.44
C LEU A 27 8.60 -5.54 22.47
N LEU A 28 8.15 -5.92 23.66
CA LEU A 28 8.33 -5.12 24.85
C LEU A 28 9.85 -4.98 25.05
N VAL A 29 10.44 -3.92 24.52
CA VAL A 29 11.79 -3.49 24.90
C VAL A 29 11.67 -2.98 26.32
N THR A 30 11.74 -3.90 27.29
CA THR A 30 12.06 -3.55 28.66
C THR A 30 13.47 -3.01 28.68
N PHE A 31 13.60 -1.70 28.84
CA PHE A 31 14.87 -1.06 29.19
C PHE A 31 15.36 -1.66 30.50
N ALA A 32 16.19 -2.69 30.42
CA ALA A 32 17.09 -3.05 31.50
C ALA A 32 18.19 -1.99 31.53
N ALA A 33 18.10 -1.08 32.47
CA ALA A 33 19.15 -0.11 32.71
C ALA A 33 20.47 -0.85 33.06
N PRO A 34 21.54 -0.70 32.28
CA PRO A 34 22.87 -1.06 32.76
C PRO A 34 23.28 -0.02 33.77
N ALA A 35 23.57 -0.46 34.98
CA ALA A 35 24.16 0.37 36.00
C ALA A 35 25.57 0.81 35.62
N LEU A 36 25.77 2.12 35.63
CA LEU A 36 27.05 2.81 35.84
C LEU A 36 28.21 2.57 34.85
N SER A 37 28.24 3.39 33.81
CA SER A 37 29.49 4.03 33.36
C SER A 37 29.17 5.16 32.37
N GLY A 38 29.42 6.40 32.74
CA GLY A 38 29.49 7.52 31.83
C GLY A 38 28.34 8.52 31.90
N CYS A 39 28.53 9.59 32.68
CA CYS A 39 27.64 10.77 32.73
C CYS A 39 27.51 11.56 31.39
N GLN A 40 28.13 11.10 30.30
CA GLN A 40 28.03 11.77 29.00
C GLN A 40 26.77 11.45 28.23
N GLY A 41 26.27 10.20 28.25
CA GLY A 41 25.07 9.82 27.49
C GLY A 41 23.76 10.43 28.02
N VAL A 42 23.69 10.80 29.30
CA VAL A 42 22.52 11.45 29.91
C VAL A 42 22.47 12.94 29.60
N THR A 43 23.63 13.58 29.52
CA THR A 43 23.76 15.00 29.14
C THR A 43 23.43 15.19 27.66
N ASP A 44 23.86 14.33 26.75
CA ASP A 44 23.57 14.40 25.31
C ASP A 44 22.08 14.24 25.05
N THR A 45 21.38 13.36 25.80
CA THR A 45 19.92 13.17 25.65
C THR A 45 19.12 14.35 26.21
N LEU A 46 19.58 14.94 27.32
CA LEU A 46 18.96 16.11 27.92
C LEU A 46 19.20 17.39 27.08
N ASP A 47 20.38 17.54 26.51
CA ASP A 47 20.71 18.67 25.63
C ASP A 47 19.91 18.61 24.32
N ALA A 48 19.73 17.41 23.73
CA ALA A 48 18.91 17.22 22.54
C ALA A 48 17.43 17.57 22.79
N VAL A 49 16.87 17.18 23.94
CA VAL A 49 15.49 17.56 24.33
C VAL A 49 15.36 19.07 24.56
N LEU A 50 16.39 19.73 25.08
CA LEU A 50 16.41 21.17 25.26
C LEU A 50 16.54 21.93 23.94
N VAL A 51 17.13 21.34 22.92
CA VAL A 51 17.26 21.92 21.57
C VAL A 51 16.01 21.64 20.69
N GLY A 52 15.10 20.75 21.10
CA GLY A 52 13.90 20.40 20.35
C GLY A 52 14.12 19.34 19.27
N THR A 53 15.18 18.51 19.45
CA THR A 53 15.46 17.33 18.61
C THR A 53 15.57 16.07 19.44
N ARG A 54 15.40 14.91 18.81
CA ARG A 54 15.65 13.58 19.39
C ARG A 54 16.25 12.64 18.35
N ARG A 55 16.94 11.61 18.81
CA ARG A 55 17.47 10.55 17.94
C ARG A 55 16.53 9.37 17.90
N ILE A 56 16.35 8.82 16.72
CA ILE A 56 15.65 7.55 16.47
C ILE A 56 16.56 6.63 15.66
N VAL A 57 16.24 5.34 15.68
CA VAL A 57 16.79 4.37 14.72
C VAL A 57 15.67 4.04 13.75
N ASP A 58 15.91 4.28 12.46
CA ASP A 58 14.93 3.97 11.40
C ASP A 58 15.01 2.49 10.96
N ASP A 59 14.10 2.07 10.07
CA ASP A 59 14.05 0.67 9.62
C ASP A 59 15.24 0.27 8.74
N ALA A 60 16.05 1.23 8.27
CA ALA A 60 17.35 0.98 7.64
C ALA A 60 18.50 0.80 8.66
N GLY A 61 18.20 0.88 9.96
CA GLY A 61 19.18 0.79 11.04
C GLY A 61 20.06 2.04 11.20
N ARG A 62 19.65 3.19 10.62
CA ARG A 62 20.37 4.45 10.71
C ARG A 62 19.92 5.23 11.96
N GLU A 63 20.88 5.84 12.66
CA GLU A 63 20.57 6.86 13.65
C GLU A 63 20.24 8.17 12.94
N VAL A 64 19.03 8.68 13.11
CA VAL A 64 18.56 9.93 12.52
C VAL A 64 18.14 10.89 13.64
N GLU A 65 18.69 12.10 13.61
CA GLU A 65 18.25 13.18 14.50
C GLU A 65 17.08 13.91 13.88
N ILE A 66 15.93 13.91 14.56
CA ILE A 66 14.68 14.47 14.07
C ILE A 66 14.11 15.49 15.05
N PRO A 67 13.24 16.43 14.64
CA PRO A 67 12.49 17.28 15.55
C PRO A 67 11.71 16.46 16.58
N THR A 68 11.60 17.00 17.81
CA THR A 68 10.63 16.45 18.77
C THR A 68 9.20 16.68 18.27
N PRO A 69 8.22 15.84 18.66
CA PRO A 69 6.85 15.98 18.17
C PRO A 69 6.22 17.36 18.35
N ASP A 70 6.55 18.05 19.44
CA ASP A 70 6.08 19.40 19.76
C ASP A 70 6.71 20.51 18.90
N LYS A 71 7.73 20.18 18.11
CA LYS A 71 8.42 21.08 17.17
C LYS A 71 8.19 20.72 15.71
N LEU A 72 7.52 19.59 15.46
CA LEU A 72 7.28 19.09 14.10
C LEU A 72 5.99 19.73 13.54
N GLU A 73 6.14 20.63 12.59
CA GLU A 73 5.03 21.37 11.98
C GLU A 73 4.88 21.08 10.48
N ARG A 74 5.98 20.73 9.79
CA ARG A 74 5.99 20.58 8.32
C ARG A 74 6.77 19.33 7.91
N ILE A 75 6.07 18.37 7.30
CA ILE A 75 6.64 17.11 6.83
C ILE A 75 6.41 16.90 5.34
N TYR A 76 7.21 16.05 4.75
CA TYR A 76 7.06 15.63 3.37
C TYR A 76 7.31 14.13 3.19
N PHE A 77 6.77 13.56 2.11
CA PHE A 77 6.89 12.14 1.79
C PHE A 77 7.42 11.96 0.36
N THR A 78 8.41 11.08 0.17
CA THR A 78 9.15 10.98 -1.08
C THR A 78 8.39 10.37 -2.25
N SER A 79 7.27 9.68 -1.99
CA SER A 79 6.56 8.91 -3.02
C SER A 79 5.05 8.95 -2.84
N SER A 80 4.31 8.59 -3.87
CA SER A 80 2.85 8.47 -3.83
C SER A 80 2.37 7.50 -2.75
N LEU A 81 3.04 6.35 -2.62
CA LEU A 81 2.77 5.38 -1.57
C LEU A 81 2.98 5.99 -0.18
N ALA A 82 4.13 6.63 0.02
CA ALA A 82 4.47 7.25 1.29
C ALA A 82 3.47 8.36 1.67
N HIS A 83 2.99 9.16 0.71
CA HIS A 83 1.99 10.20 0.95
C HIS A 83 0.66 9.67 1.47
N ILE A 84 0.23 8.47 1.05
CA ILE A 84 -0.99 7.85 1.54
C ILE A 84 -0.94 7.65 3.05
N TYR A 85 0.21 7.28 3.60
CA TYR A 85 0.39 7.18 5.06
C TYR A 85 0.19 8.53 5.75
N CYS A 86 0.63 9.63 5.14
CA CYS A 86 0.42 10.94 5.72
C CYS A 86 -1.05 11.38 5.70
N PHE A 87 -1.74 11.18 4.58
CA PHE A 87 -3.17 11.47 4.50
C PHE A 87 -3.97 10.74 5.58
N THR A 88 -3.51 9.55 5.99
CA THR A 88 -4.19 8.77 7.03
C THR A 88 -3.72 9.08 8.45
N MET A 89 -2.50 9.63 8.63
CA MET A 89 -1.92 9.90 9.95
C MET A 89 -2.04 11.35 10.40
N ALA A 90 -1.55 12.28 9.60
CA ALA A 90 -1.35 13.66 9.99
C ALA A 90 -1.40 14.60 8.76
N PRO A 91 -2.53 14.69 8.05
CA PRO A 91 -2.65 15.52 6.86
C PRO A 91 -2.33 17.00 7.11
N ASP A 92 -2.60 17.50 8.31
CA ASP A 92 -2.35 18.90 8.69
C ASP A 92 -0.85 19.26 8.74
N LEU A 93 0.05 18.27 8.85
CA LEU A 93 1.48 18.50 8.84
C LEU A 93 2.07 18.53 7.42
N LEU A 94 1.31 18.16 6.39
CA LEU A 94 1.82 18.12 5.00
C LEU A 94 2.25 19.50 4.51
N ALA A 95 3.49 19.59 4.04
CA ALA A 95 4.02 20.78 3.38
C ALA A 95 3.62 20.88 1.90
N GLY A 96 3.29 19.77 1.28
CA GLY A 96 2.88 19.67 -0.12
C GLY A 96 2.60 18.23 -0.53
N THR A 97 2.28 17.99 -1.80
CA THR A 97 1.93 16.68 -2.33
C THR A 97 2.97 16.14 -3.31
N SER A 98 3.09 14.82 -3.40
CA SER A 98 3.85 14.10 -4.43
C SER A 98 2.97 13.64 -5.60
N MET A 99 1.71 13.98 -5.59
CA MET A 99 0.69 13.61 -6.58
C MET A 99 -0.18 14.81 -6.93
N GLN A 100 -0.76 14.77 -8.11
CA GLN A 100 -1.82 15.69 -8.52
C GLN A 100 -3.15 14.95 -8.51
N PHE A 101 -4.19 15.62 -8.06
CA PHE A 101 -5.52 15.04 -7.91
C PHE A 101 -6.53 15.78 -8.77
N THR A 102 -7.48 15.03 -9.33
CA THR A 102 -8.67 15.59 -9.95
C THR A 102 -9.61 16.19 -8.89
N PRO A 103 -10.52 17.11 -9.25
CA PRO A 103 -11.53 17.61 -8.32
C PRO A 103 -12.37 16.50 -7.67
N TYR A 104 -12.64 15.41 -8.40
CA TYR A 104 -13.38 14.28 -7.87
C TYR A 104 -12.60 13.48 -6.83
N GLU A 105 -11.32 13.20 -7.07
CA GLU A 105 -10.46 12.51 -6.10
C GLU A 105 -10.30 13.32 -4.79
N LEU A 106 -10.26 14.64 -4.90
CA LEU A 106 -10.17 15.53 -3.73
C LEU A 106 -11.40 15.49 -2.81
N GLU A 107 -12.55 14.99 -3.28
CA GLU A 107 -13.72 14.77 -2.43
C GLU A 107 -13.51 13.64 -1.41
N PHE A 108 -12.56 12.74 -1.68
CA PHE A 108 -12.25 11.56 -0.87
C PHE A 108 -10.93 11.68 -0.09
N LEU A 109 -10.37 12.88 -0.01
CA LEU A 109 -9.14 13.18 0.72
C LEU A 109 -9.41 14.20 1.83
N PRO A 110 -8.54 14.28 2.86
CA PRO A 110 -8.68 15.24 3.95
C PRO A 110 -8.82 16.66 3.43
N GLU A 111 -9.63 17.45 4.12
CA GLU A 111 -9.77 18.89 3.87
C GLU A 111 -8.39 19.58 3.93
N GLY A 112 -8.14 20.53 3.04
CA GLY A 112 -6.83 21.18 2.93
C GLY A 112 -5.87 20.54 1.92
N THR A 113 -6.04 19.28 1.54
CA THR A 113 -5.21 18.65 0.48
C THR A 113 -5.24 19.44 -0.83
N ARG A 114 -6.37 20.07 -1.14
CA ARG A 114 -6.59 20.85 -2.36
C ARG A 114 -5.63 22.04 -2.50
N ASP A 115 -5.24 22.63 -1.39
CA ASP A 115 -4.45 23.85 -1.33
C ASP A 115 -2.94 23.59 -1.26
N LEU A 116 -2.55 22.32 -1.17
CA LEU A 116 -1.14 21.94 -1.06
C LEU A 116 -0.41 22.02 -2.40
N PRO A 117 0.81 22.61 -2.44
CA PRO A 117 1.62 22.64 -3.64
C PRO A 117 2.14 21.23 -4.02
N TYR A 118 2.30 20.98 -5.33
CA TYR A 118 3.00 19.80 -5.81
C TYR A 118 4.52 20.01 -5.71
N LEU A 119 5.22 19.17 -4.95
CA LEU A 119 6.66 19.31 -4.68
C LEU A 119 7.51 18.20 -5.35
N GLY A 120 6.89 17.34 -6.16
CA GLY A 120 7.57 16.25 -6.86
C GLY A 120 7.51 14.91 -6.15
N SER A 121 8.08 13.88 -6.75
CA SER A 121 8.06 12.49 -6.24
C SER A 121 9.27 11.73 -6.73
N LEU A 122 9.83 10.83 -5.91
CA LEU A 122 10.84 9.86 -6.34
C LEU A 122 10.23 8.61 -7.00
N SER A 123 8.89 8.47 -7.00
CA SER A 123 8.24 7.33 -7.65
C SER A 123 8.48 7.32 -9.15
N GLY A 124 8.80 6.14 -9.69
CA GLY A 124 8.94 5.95 -11.12
C GLY A 124 10.08 6.73 -11.78
N GLY A 125 11.14 7.04 -11.04
CA GLY A 125 12.28 7.83 -11.54
C GLY A 125 11.98 9.34 -11.64
N GLY A 126 10.98 9.82 -10.91
CA GLY A 126 10.69 11.24 -10.78
C GLY A 126 11.69 11.97 -9.88
N GLU A 127 11.53 13.28 -9.77
CA GLU A 127 12.39 14.14 -8.94
C GLU A 127 11.58 14.95 -7.94
N ILE A 128 12.16 15.17 -6.77
CA ILE A 128 11.64 16.10 -5.77
C ILE A 128 12.32 17.46 -5.99
N ASN A 129 11.51 18.52 -5.95
CA ASN A 129 12.04 19.88 -5.99
C ASN A 129 12.60 20.25 -4.60
N ARG A 130 13.92 20.14 -4.46
CA ARG A 130 14.64 20.38 -3.21
C ARG A 130 14.52 21.83 -2.72
N GLU A 131 14.56 22.79 -3.62
CA GLU A 131 14.40 24.21 -3.27
C GLU A 131 12.99 24.45 -2.71
N SER A 132 11.97 23.81 -3.29
CA SER A 132 10.60 23.92 -2.82
C SER A 132 10.44 23.29 -1.43
N LEU A 133 11.10 22.16 -1.11
CA LEU A 133 11.09 21.60 0.25
C LEU A 133 11.60 22.61 1.28
N LEU A 134 12.70 23.30 0.96
CA LEU A 134 13.30 24.31 1.84
C LEU A 134 12.40 25.55 1.95
N MET A 135 11.82 26.01 0.84
CA MET A 135 10.90 27.16 0.81
C MET A 135 9.62 26.90 1.60
N GLU A 136 9.10 25.67 1.54
CA GLU A 136 7.91 25.25 2.30
C GLU A 136 8.23 24.95 3.77
N GLY A 137 9.49 25.07 4.19
CA GLY A 137 9.91 24.88 5.57
C GLY A 137 9.80 23.44 6.05
N VAL A 138 10.00 22.45 5.17
CA VAL A 138 9.97 21.03 5.53
C VAL A 138 11.06 20.73 6.57
N GLN A 139 10.66 20.12 7.67
CA GLN A 139 11.54 19.81 8.81
C GLN A 139 11.92 18.32 8.86
N LEU A 140 11.14 17.46 8.23
CA LEU A 140 11.33 16.01 8.22
C LEU A 140 10.75 15.43 6.93
N VAL A 141 11.52 14.53 6.31
CA VAL A 141 11.09 13.77 5.13
C VAL A 141 10.96 12.30 5.50
N PHE A 142 9.93 11.64 4.98
CA PHE A 142 9.72 10.20 5.11
C PHE A 142 9.90 9.52 3.76
N SER A 143 10.77 8.51 3.73
CA SER A 143 10.92 7.57 2.63
C SER A 143 10.32 6.22 3.06
N ILE A 144 9.08 5.96 2.62
CA ILE A 144 8.37 4.71 2.94
C ILE A 144 8.35 3.83 1.71
N SER A 145 8.89 2.61 1.85
CA SER A 145 8.90 1.59 0.78
C SER A 145 7.69 0.66 0.90
N GLY A 146 7.08 0.27 -0.22
CA GLY A 146 6.00 -0.74 -0.25
C GLY A 146 6.49 -2.18 -0.28
N VAL A 147 7.80 -2.36 -0.31
CA VAL A 147 8.53 -3.64 -0.23
C VAL A 147 9.64 -3.47 0.82
N PRO A 148 10.26 -4.57 1.29
CA PRO A 148 11.43 -4.47 2.17
C PRO A 148 12.45 -3.48 1.62
N LEU A 149 13.03 -2.66 2.50
CA LEU A 149 13.95 -1.60 2.13
C LEU A 149 15.13 -2.14 1.30
N THR A 150 15.34 -1.55 0.14
CA THR A 150 16.48 -1.88 -0.74
C THR A 150 17.65 -0.93 -0.48
N PRO A 151 18.90 -1.34 -0.77
CA PRO A 151 20.05 -0.43 -0.71
C PRO A 151 19.85 0.85 -1.52
N SER A 152 19.22 0.76 -2.71
CA SER A 152 18.94 1.94 -3.55
C SER A 152 17.99 2.93 -2.87
N ALA A 153 16.91 2.45 -2.25
CA ALA A 153 15.96 3.32 -1.53
C ALA A 153 16.62 4.01 -0.32
N ILE A 154 17.52 3.31 0.36
CA ILE A 154 18.29 3.86 1.48
C ILE A 154 19.29 4.93 0.99
N ASP A 155 19.97 4.67 -0.12
CA ASP A 155 20.93 5.62 -0.71
C ASP A 155 20.20 6.88 -1.23
N GLU A 156 19.04 6.74 -1.88
CA GLU A 156 18.20 7.87 -2.31
C GLU A 156 17.77 8.76 -1.14
N ALA A 157 17.35 8.15 -0.03
CA ALA A 157 16.96 8.88 1.18
C ALA A 157 18.16 9.61 1.81
N LYS A 158 19.35 8.98 1.79
CA LYS A 158 20.58 9.57 2.28
C LYS A 158 21.02 10.74 1.40
N ASP A 159 21.00 10.57 0.08
CA ASP A 159 21.35 11.62 -0.87
C ASP A 159 20.42 12.85 -0.73
N LEU A 160 19.12 12.61 -0.53
CA LEU A 160 18.16 13.69 -0.28
C LEU A 160 18.49 14.43 1.01
N GLN A 161 18.77 13.72 2.09
CA GLN A 161 19.17 14.31 3.37
C GLN A 161 20.46 15.12 3.25
N GLU A 162 21.50 14.58 2.58
CA GLU A 162 22.79 15.27 2.39
C GLU A 162 22.67 16.56 1.55
N GLN A 163 21.74 16.57 0.58
CA GLN A 163 21.58 17.72 -0.33
C GLN A 163 20.65 18.81 0.22
N THR A 164 19.74 18.47 1.13
CA THR A 164 18.77 19.42 1.71
C THR A 164 19.09 19.80 3.14
N GLU A 165 19.92 19.04 3.83
CA GLU A 165 20.15 19.09 5.27
C GLU A 165 18.86 18.79 6.09
N ILE A 166 17.79 18.35 5.44
CA ILE A 166 16.54 17.92 6.09
C ILE A 166 16.67 16.44 6.46
N PRO A 167 16.43 16.03 7.72
CA PRO A 167 16.47 14.63 8.10
C PRO A 167 15.47 13.82 7.26
N CYS A 168 15.90 12.64 6.78
CA CYS A 168 15.08 11.72 6.01
C CYS A 168 15.06 10.35 6.69
N VAL A 169 13.86 9.89 7.08
CA VAL A 169 13.61 8.63 7.78
C VAL A 169 13.18 7.57 6.80
N CYS A 170 13.86 6.42 6.77
CA CYS A 170 13.49 5.25 6.00
C CYS A 170 12.56 4.33 6.79
N ILE A 171 11.43 3.96 6.20
CA ILE A 171 10.44 3.08 6.84
C ILE A 171 10.07 1.94 5.88
N ASP A 172 10.02 0.73 6.41
CA ASP A 172 9.45 -0.43 5.72
C ASP A 172 7.93 -0.42 5.88
N GLY A 173 7.25 0.06 4.84
CA GLY A 173 5.79 0.07 4.72
C GLY A 173 5.26 -1.07 3.84
N SER A 174 6.02 -2.17 3.69
CA SER A 174 5.52 -3.38 3.04
C SER A 174 4.23 -3.86 3.71
N PHE A 175 3.41 -4.60 2.96
CA PHE A 175 2.06 -4.95 3.41
C PHE A 175 2.03 -5.63 4.79
N GLU A 176 3.03 -6.46 5.06
CA GLU A 176 3.22 -7.16 6.33
C GLU A 176 3.61 -6.23 7.48
N ASN A 177 4.22 -5.09 7.18
CA ASN A 177 4.76 -4.13 8.14
C ASN A 177 3.89 -2.88 8.32
N VAL A 178 2.73 -2.78 7.66
CA VAL A 178 1.85 -1.60 7.72
C VAL A 178 1.52 -1.20 9.16
N ALA A 179 1.21 -2.16 10.03
CA ALA A 179 0.90 -1.88 11.43
C ALA A 179 2.11 -1.30 12.19
N SER A 180 3.30 -1.86 11.98
CA SER A 180 4.55 -1.34 12.57
C SER A 180 4.88 0.06 12.03
N CYS A 181 4.67 0.29 10.72
CA CYS A 181 4.84 1.59 10.09
C CYS A 181 3.93 2.64 10.75
N TYR A 182 2.65 2.36 10.97
CA TYR A 182 1.74 3.27 11.65
C TYR A 182 2.15 3.57 13.09
N ARG A 183 2.61 2.56 13.84
CA ARG A 183 3.11 2.76 15.22
C ARG A 183 4.36 3.64 15.25
N LEU A 184 5.29 3.43 14.31
CA LEU A 184 6.51 4.25 14.20
C LEU A 184 6.17 5.69 13.79
N LEU A 185 5.30 5.89 12.80
CA LEU A 185 4.81 7.22 12.40
C LEU A 185 4.12 7.92 13.57
N GLY A 186 3.28 7.20 14.33
CA GLY A 186 2.62 7.72 15.52
C GLY A 186 3.63 8.18 16.59
N ASP A 187 4.69 7.42 16.83
CA ASP A 187 5.76 7.81 17.75
C ASP A 187 6.51 9.05 17.26
N ILE A 188 6.90 9.09 15.97
CA ILE A 188 7.64 10.22 15.38
C ILE A 188 6.83 11.50 15.42
N MET A 189 5.54 11.44 15.10
CA MET A 189 4.66 12.61 15.01
C MET A 189 3.97 12.97 16.32
N GLY A 190 4.17 12.22 17.41
CA GLY A 190 3.46 12.42 18.68
C GLY A 190 1.98 12.07 18.62
N GLN A 191 1.58 11.20 17.71
CA GLN A 191 0.21 10.77 17.48
C GLN A 191 0.04 9.26 17.73
N GLN A 192 0.54 8.78 18.88
CA GLN A 192 0.58 7.36 19.22
C GLN A 192 -0.79 6.71 19.18
N ASP A 193 -1.81 7.39 19.72
CA ASP A 193 -3.20 6.86 19.74
C ASP A 193 -3.74 6.67 18.31
N ARG A 194 -3.45 7.59 17.40
CA ARG A 194 -3.82 7.48 15.99
C ARG A 194 -3.06 6.34 15.31
N GLY A 195 -1.76 6.28 15.52
CA GLY A 195 -0.91 5.21 14.98
C GLY A 195 -1.40 3.83 15.41
N GLU A 196 -1.69 3.63 16.71
CA GLU A 196 -2.22 2.37 17.22
C GLU A 196 -3.62 2.06 16.69
N LYS A 197 -4.51 3.07 16.60
CA LYS A 197 -5.85 2.88 16.01
C LYS A 197 -5.77 2.34 14.58
N LEU A 198 -4.91 2.94 13.73
CA LEU A 198 -4.77 2.53 12.33
C LEU A 198 -4.05 1.18 12.19
N ALA A 199 -3.05 0.92 13.02
CA ALA A 199 -2.37 -0.36 13.09
C ALA A 199 -3.36 -1.49 13.43
N ALA A 200 -4.11 -1.35 14.52
CA ALA A 200 -5.11 -2.32 14.95
C ALA A 200 -6.24 -2.51 13.92
N TYR A 201 -6.64 -1.44 13.23
CA TYR A 201 -7.65 -1.48 12.16
C TYR A 201 -7.16 -2.34 10.97
N CYS A 202 -5.94 -2.15 10.52
CA CYS A 202 -5.35 -2.96 9.45
C CYS A 202 -5.18 -4.43 9.87
N GLU A 203 -4.70 -4.68 11.09
CA GLU A 203 -4.55 -6.03 11.63
C GLU A 203 -5.90 -6.76 11.72
N ASP A 204 -6.96 -6.09 12.14
CA ASP A 204 -8.31 -6.67 12.23
C ASP A 204 -8.88 -7.01 10.86
N ILE A 205 -8.76 -6.10 9.87
CA ILE A 205 -9.19 -6.35 8.49
C ILE A 205 -8.45 -7.57 7.93
N TYR A 206 -7.13 -7.60 8.06
CA TYR A 206 -6.32 -8.71 7.55
C TYR A 206 -6.78 -10.04 8.15
N ARG A 207 -6.94 -10.10 9.48
CA ARG A 207 -7.38 -11.28 10.18
C ARG A 207 -8.77 -11.75 9.71
N ARG A 208 -9.75 -10.83 9.64
CA ARG A 208 -11.12 -11.18 9.20
C ARG A 208 -11.15 -11.74 7.79
N VAL A 209 -10.40 -11.13 6.86
CA VAL A 209 -10.33 -11.59 5.47
C VAL A 209 -9.65 -12.95 5.39
N THR A 210 -8.50 -13.12 6.03
CA THR A 210 -7.75 -14.40 5.97
C THR A 210 -8.52 -15.53 6.63
N ASP A 211 -9.18 -15.31 7.78
CA ASP A 211 -10.03 -16.31 8.45
C ASP A 211 -11.18 -16.75 7.52
N ALA A 212 -11.82 -15.81 6.83
CA ALA A 212 -12.89 -16.11 5.89
C ALA A 212 -12.37 -16.91 4.66
N VAL A 213 -11.25 -16.49 4.08
CA VAL A 213 -10.62 -17.16 2.93
C VAL A 213 -10.12 -18.56 3.28
N GLU A 214 -9.62 -18.77 4.51
CA GLU A 214 -9.21 -20.10 4.99
C GLU A 214 -10.39 -21.08 5.10
N SER A 215 -11.61 -20.58 5.30
CA SER A 215 -12.82 -21.40 5.29
C SER A 215 -13.20 -21.90 3.88
N VAL A 216 -12.69 -21.28 2.83
CA VAL A 216 -12.94 -21.67 1.43
C VAL A 216 -11.98 -22.81 1.04
N PRO A 217 -12.50 -24.00 0.69
CA PRO A 217 -11.66 -25.11 0.25
C PRO A 217 -10.80 -24.71 -0.95
N GLU A 218 -9.54 -25.14 -0.97
CA GLU A 218 -8.59 -24.79 -2.04
C GLU A 218 -9.14 -25.10 -3.45
N GLY A 219 -9.80 -26.25 -3.63
CA GLY A 219 -10.43 -26.63 -4.90
C GLY A 219 -11.68 -25.82 -5.28
N ARG A 220 -12.10 -24.87 -4.44
CA ARG A 220 -13.18 -23.91 -4.72
C ARG A 220 -12.70 -22.47 -4.90
N ARG A 221 -11.39 -22.28 -4.85
CA ARG A 221 -10.81 -20.96 -5.09
C ARG A 221 -10.92 -20.62 -6.56
N LEU A 222 -11.46 -19.42 -6.83
CA LEU A 222 -11.73 -18.98 -8.19
C LEU A 222 -10.45 -18.56 -8.90
N SER A 223 -10.35 -18.97 -10.17
CA SER A 223 -9.29 -18.54 -11.07
C SER A 223 -9.51 -17.08 -11.47
N LEU A 224 -8.47 -16.25 -11.33
CA LEU A 224 -8.52 -14.82 -11.59
C LEU A 224 -7.43 -14.40 -12.57
N TYR A 225 -7.79 -13.54 -13.50
CA TYR A 225 -6.87 -12.79 -14.35
C TYR A 225 -6.90 -11.31 -13.98
N TYR A 226 -5.74 -10.73 -13.67
CA TYR A 226 -5.58 -9.30 -13.45
C TYR A 226 -5.18 -8.65 -14.77
N ALA A 227 -6.06 -7.85 -15.35
CA ALA A 227 -5.88 -7.23 -16.65
C ALA A 227 -5.45 -5.77 -16.49
N GLU A 228 -4.20 -5.49 -16.79
CA GLU A 228 -3.59 -4.17 -16.79
C GLU A 228 -3.36 -3.65 -18.21
N GLY A 229 -3.10 -2.35 -18.32
CA GLY A 229 -2.82 -1.69 -19.57
C GLY A 229 -4.03 -1.46 -20.47
N PRO A 230 -3.82 -0.75 -21.59
CA PRO A 230 -4.92 -0.24 -22.43
C PRO A 230 -5.65 -1.32 -23.23
N ASP A 231 -5.05 -2.47 -23.40
CA ASP A 231 -5.61 -3.63 -24.11
C ASP A 231 -5.95 -4.81 -23.20
N GLY A 232 -5.62 -4.70 -21.89
CA GLY A 232 -5.82 -5.74 -20.90
C GLY A 232 -4.88 -6.94 -21.06
N LEU A 233 -3.79 -6.78 -21.81
CA LEU A 233 -2.80 -7.81 -22.12
C LEU A 233 -1.48 -7.63 -21.36
N GLN A 234 -1.54 -6.90 -20.27
CA GLN A 234 -0.51 -6.84 -19.24
C GLN A 234 -1.05 -7.40 -17.94
N THR A 235 -0.19 -8.02 -17.13
CA THR A 235 -0.62 -8.72 -15.90
C THR A 235 0.53 -8.90 -14.92
N GLU A 236 0.20 -9.33 -13.71
CA GLU A 236 1.14 -9.60 -12.63
C GLU A 236 1.12 -11.08 -12.24
N PRO A 237 2.27 -11.78 -12.20
CA PRO A 237 2.34 -13.13 -11.68
C PRO A 237 2.15 -13.15 -10.14
N ASP A 238 1.86 -14.34 -9.59
CA ASP A 238 1.64 -14.51 -8.13
C ASP A 238 2.81 -14.02 -7.26
N ALA A 239 4.03 -14.08 -7.77
CA ALA A 239 5.22 -13.64 -7.05
C ALA A 239 5.33 -12.11 -6.95
N SER A 240 4.59 -11.37 -7.79
CA SER A 240 4.63 -9.91 -7.80
C SER A 240 3.95 -9.31 -6.57
N GLN A 241 4.58 -8.28 -5.99
CA GLN A 241 3.94 -7.46 -4.95
C GLN A 241 2.61 -6.83 -5.41
N HIS A 242 2.46 -6.63 -6.74
CA HIS A 242 1.29 -6.06 -7.36
C HIS A 242 0.10 -7.04 -7.42
N ALA A 243 0.36 -8.35 -7.28
CA ALA A 243 -0.66 -9.38 -7.19
C ALA A 243 -1.06 -9.74 -5.74
N LEU A 244 -0.38 -9.16 -4.74
CA LEU A 244 -0.53 -9.55 -3.33
C LEU A 244 -1.97 -9.46 -2.82
N THR A 245 -2.71 -8.41 -3.20
CA THR A 245 -4.11 -8.23 -2.78
C THR A 245 -4.99 -9.39 -3.23
N PHE A 246 -4.78 -9.88 -4.45
CA PHE A 246 -5.53 -11.03 -5.00
C PHE A 246 -5.19 -12.32 -4.26
N ALA A 247 -3.90 -12.53 -3.96
CA ALA A 247 -3.43 -13.71 -3.22
C ALA A 247 -3.99 -13.73 -1.78
N VAL A 248 -3.96 -12.61 -1.06
CA VAL A 248 -4.52 -12.48 0.30
C VAL A 248 -6.03 -12.72 0.30
N ALA A 249 -6.74 -12.23 -0.72
CA ALA A 249 -8.17 -12.48 -0.89
C ALA A 249 -8.49 -13.91 -1.40
N GLY A 250 -7.49 -14.76 -1.54
CA GLY A 250 -7.66 -16.18 -1.88
C GLY A 250 -7.96 -16.46 -3.35
N ALA A 251 -7.72 -15.52 -4.26
CA ALA A 251 -7.81 -15.77 -5.68
C ALA A 251 -6.71 -16.75 -6.14
N ASN A 252 -7.01 -17.56 -7.14
CA ASN A 252 -6.04 -18.36 -7.85
C ASN A 252 -5.63 -17.61 -9.12
N ASN A 253 -4.55 -16.84 -9.05
CA ASN A 253 -4.05 -16.08 -10.18
C ASN A 253 -3.60 -17.00 -11.31
N VAL A 254 -4.13 -16.79 -12.51
CA VAL A 254 -3.80 -17.64 -13.68
C VAL A 254 -2.53 -17.22 -14.40
N ALA A 255 -1.97 -16.06 -14.08
CA ALA A 255 -0.83 -15.47 -14.77
C ALA A 255 0.49 -16.20 -14.41
N ALA A 256 0.68 -17.41 -14.93
CA ALA A 256 1.92 -18.18 -14.81
C ALA A 256 2.97 -17.66 -15.83
N VAL A 257 3.42 -16.43 -15.63
CA VAL A 257 4.40 -15.74 -16.48
C VAL A 257 5.61 -15.30 -15.65
N PRO A 258 6.78 -15.08 -16.26
CA PRO A 258 7.90 -14.46 -15.55
C PRO A 258 7.55 -13.05 -15.10
N GLU A 259 7.99 -12.70 -13.91
CA GLU A 259 7.89 -11.33 -13.43
C GLU A 259 8.78 -10.40 -14.26
N ASN A 260 8.24 -9.23 -14.64
CA ASN A 260 9.01 -8.17 -15.26
C ASN A 260 9.72 -7.39 -14.13
N GLU A 261 10.93 -7.82 -13.79
CA GLU A 261 11.69 -7.38 -12.62
C GLU A 261 11.68 -5.84 -12.47
N GLY A 262 11.15 -5.39 -11.34
CA GLY A 262 11.16 -3.98 -10.91
C GLY A 262 10.13 -3.07 -11.58
N GLN A 263 9.35 -3.54 -12.55
CA GLN A 263 8.35 -2.73 -13.26
C GLN A 263 6.93 -3.31 -13.22
N GLY A 264 6.80 -4.62 -13.00
CA GLY A 264 5.53 -5.31 -13.16
C GLY A 264 5.00 -5.27 -14.59
N MET A 265 3.70 -5.49 -14.79
CA MET A 265 3.03 -5.39 -16.09
C MET A 265 3.64 -6.32 -17.15
N SER A 266 3.75 -7.60 -16.81
CA SER A 266 4.23 -8.64 -17.73
C SER A 266 3.29 -8.80 -18.93
N ASN A 267 3.83 -8.72 -20.15
CA ASN A 267 3.02 -8.85 -21.37
C ASN A 267 2.57 -10.29 -21.61
N VAL A 268 1.33 -10.45 -22.03
CA VAL A 268 0.71 -11.70 -22.44
C VAL A 268 -0.03 -11.56 -23.77
N SER A 269 -0.32 -12.67 -24.45
CA SER A 269 -1.19 -12.61 -25.61
C SER A 269 -2.64 -12.96 -25.26
N LEU A 270 -3.58 -12.53 -26.08
CA LEU A 270 -4.99 -12.88 -25.89
C LEU A 270 -5.19 -14.41 -25.97
N GLU A 271 -4.44 -15.11 -26.81
CA GLU A 271 -4.47 -16.57 -26.90
C GLU A 271 -4.07 -17.21 -25.56
N GLN A 272 -3.11 -16.61 -24.86
CA GLN A 272 -2.73 -17.09 -23.54
C GLN A 272 -3.84 -16.89 -22.52
N VAL A 273 -4.53 -15.75 -22.53
CA VAL A 273 -5.68 -15.50 -21.66
C VAL A 273 -6.85 -16.44 -21.99
N LEU A 274 -7.10 -16.67 -23.28
CA LEU A 274 -8.10 -17.65 -23.75
C LEU A 274 -7.77 -19.08 -23.27
N LEU A 275 -6.51 -19.46 -23.25
CA LEU A 275 -6.06 -20.77 -22.74
C LEU A 275 -6.23 -20.90 -21.22
N TRP A 276 -6.00 -19.82 -20.47
CA TRP A 276 -6.22 -19.82 -19.03
C TRP A 276 -7.70 -19.87 -18.66
N ASP A 277 -8.59 -19.32 -19.50
CA ASP A 277 -10.05 -19.27 -19.34
C ASP A 277 -10.47 -18.90 -17.90
N PRO A 278 -10.06 -17.72 -17.38
CA PRO A 278 -10.31 -17.33 -15.99
C PRO A 278 -11.80 -17.23 -15.67
N GLU A 279 -12.15 -17.53 -14.41
CA GLU A 279 -13.53 -17.39 -13.88
C GLU A 279 -13.86 -15.96 -13.51
N VAL A 280 -12.84 -15.14 -13.24
CA VAL A 280 -12.97 -13.72 -12.87
C VAL A 280 -11.87 -12.94 -13.56
N ILE A 281 -12.24 -11.77 -14.09
CA ILE A 281 -11.27 -10.76 -14.55
C ILE A 281 -11.44 -9.51 -13.70
N VAL A 282 -10.34 -8.99 -13.16
CA VAL A 282 -10.25 -7.65 -12.59
C VAL A 282 -9.43 -6.81 -13.53
N ALA A 283 -9.99 -5.71 -14.02
CA ALA A 283 -9.35 -4.87 -15.01
C ALA A 283 -9.23 -3.42 -14.53
N TRP A 284 -8.23 -2.70 -15.05
CA TRP A 284 -8.15 -1.26 -14.86
C TRP A 284 -9.30 -0.56 -15.55
N ASP A 285 -9.76 0.52 -14.92
CA ASP A 285 -10.75 1.43 -15.47
C ASP A 285 -10.22 2.13 -16.73
N TYR A 286 -11.04 2.16 -17.78
CA TYR A 286 -10.64 2.78 -19.06
C TYR A 286 -10.48 4.29 -18.93
N GLU A 287 -11.39 4.97 -18.26
CA GLU A 287 -11.45 6.44 -18.22
C GLU A 287 -10.37 7.03 -17.33
N VAL A 288 -10.12 6.38 -16.18
CA VAL A 288 -9.20 6.91 -15.16
C VAL A 288 -7.77 6.45 -15.39
N ARG A 289 -7.60 5.17 -15.80
CA ARG A 289 -6.27 4.55 -15.92
C ARG A 289 -5.88 4.15 -17.33
N GLY A 290 -6.75 4.43 -18.33
CA GLY A 290 -6.54 3.95 -19.69
C GLY A 290 -6.53 2.43 -19.79
N GLY A 291 -7.28 1.75 -18.91
CA GLY A 291 -7.38 0.28 -18.88
C GLY A 291 -8.38 -0.27 -19.88
N ALA A 292 -8.55 -1.58 -19.89
CA ALA A 292 -9.29 -2.32 -20.91
C ALA A 292 -10.62 -2.90 -20.42
N ASP A 293 -11.14 -2.47 -19.27
CA ASP A 293 -12.35 -3.05 -18.69
C ASP A 293 -13.55 -3.00 -19.65
N GLN A 294 -13.72 -1.92 -20.43
CA GLN A 294 -14.77 -1.78 -21.45
C GLN A 294 -14.48 -2.66 -22.67
N ILE A 295 -13.22 -2.70 -23.12
CA ILE A 295 -12.80 -3.52 -24.27
C ILE A 295 -13.06 -5.00 -23.97
N ILE A 296 -12.63 -5.48 -22.81
CA ILE A 296 -12.80 -6.87 -22.38
C ILE A 296 -14.28 -7.28 -22.37
N ARG A 297 -15.18 -6.38 -21.97
CA ARG A 297 -16.63 -6.67 -21.94
C ARG A 297 -17.30 -6.65 -23.30
N THR A 298 -16.76 -5.91 -24.29
CA THR A 298 -17.47 -5.59 -25.53
C THR A 298 -16.82 -6.17 -26.79
N ASP A 299 -15.52 -6.45 -26.78
CA ASP A 299 -14.80 -7.00 -27.94
C ASP A 299 -15.15 -8.50 -28.12
N PRO A 300 -15.65 -8.92 -29.30
CA PRO A 300 -15.95 -10.30 -29.60
C PRO A 300 -14.80 -11.28 -29.39
N ASN A 301 -13.54 -10.83 -29.50
CA ASN A 301 -12.38 -11.67 -29.29
C ASN A 301 -12.24 -12.17 -27.84
N TRP A 302 -12.78 -11.44 -26.86
CA TRP A 302 -12.81 -11.82 -25.45
C TRP A 302 -14.05 -12.65 -25.08
N SER A 303 -15.07 -12.69 -25.92
CA SER A 303 -16.39 -13.23 -25.62
C SER A 303 -16.43 -14.72 -25.24
N SER A 304 -15.42 -15.50 -25.62
CA SER A 304 -15.35 -16.94 -25.30
C SER A 304 -14.77 -17.22 -23.91
N ILE A 305 -14.16 -16.23 -23.24
CA ILE A 305 -13.60 -16.37 -21.90
C ILE A 305 -14.73 -16.53 -20.87
N ARG A 306 -14.57 -17.45 -19.94
CA ARG A 306 -15.57 -17.77 -18.92
C ARG A 306 -16.02 -16.55 -18.14
N ALA A 307 -15.09 -15.73 -17.64
CA ALA A 307 -15.40 -14.49 -16.92
C ALA A 307 -16.30 -13.54 -17.73
N VAL A 308 -16.06 -13.41 -19.04
CA VAL A 308 -16.84 -12.53 -19.92
C VAL A 308 -18.24 -13.10 -20.15
N ARG A 309 -18.35 -14.41 -20.47
CA ARG A 309 -19.64 -15.08 -20.63
C ARG A 309 -20.52 -15.00 -19.40
N ASP A 310 -19.91 -15.14 -18.22
CA ASP A 310 -20.62 -15.18 -16.94
C ASP A 310 -20.82 -13.77 -16.34
N GLY A 311 -20.38 -12.70 -17.05
CA GLY A 311 -20.49 -11.31 -16.60
C GLY A 311 -19.60 -10.96 -15.39
N ARG A 312 -18.51 -11.71 -15.17
CA ARG A 312 -17.59 -11.57 -14.03
C ARG A 312 -16.32 -10.81 -14.40
N VAL A 313 -16.47 -9.73 -15.15
CA VAL A 313 -15.41 -8.75 -15.45
C VAL A 313 -15.65 -7.53 -14.59
N TYR A 314 -14.79 -7.27 -13.65
CA TYR A 314 -14.91 -6.20 -12.69
C TYR A 314 -13.91 -5.10 -12.93
N THR A 315 -14.36 -3.85 -12.86
CA THR A 315 -13.48 -2.68 -12.85
C THR A 315 -12.92 -2.51 -11.46
N MET A 316 -11.60 -2.41 -11.34
CA MET A 316 -10.95 -2.17 -10.05
C MET A 316 -11.25 -0.76 -9.56
N PRO A 317 -11.84 -0.58 -8.37
CA PRO A 317 -12.03 0.75 -7.79
C PRO A 317 -10.69 1.45 -7.57
N ASN A 318 -10.63 2.77 -7.86
CA ASN A 318 -9.37 3.49 -7.93
C ASN A 318 -9.39 4.94 -7.39
N VAL A 319 -10.40 5.32 -6.65
CA VAL A 319 -10.58 6.68 -6.10
C VAL A 319 -10.42 6.67 -4.58
N PRO A 320 -9.66 7.59 -3.98
CA PRO A 320 -8.68 8.48 -4.60
C PRO A 320 -7.43 7.75 -5.06
N PHE A 321 -7.30 6.46 -4.71
CA PHE A 321 -6.20 5.56 -5.07
C PHE A 321 -6.76 4.19 -5.40
N ALA A 322 -6.04 3.44 -6.23
CA ALA A 322 -6.43 2.07 -6.56
C ALA A 322 -6.47 1.17 -5.32
N TRP A 323 -7.56 0.38 -5.19
CA TRP A 323 -7.77 -0.41 -3.98
C TRP A 323 -6.89 -1.65 -3.88
N CYS A 324 -6.44 -2.17 -5.01
CA CYS A 324 -5.63 -3.40 -5.01
C CYS A 324 -4.14 -3.14 -5.22
N ASP A 325 -3.81 -2.13 -6.06
CA ASP A 325 -2.46 -1.90 -6.53
C ASP A 325 -2.27 -0.49 -7.09
N ARG A 326 -1.04 -0.02 -7.24
CA ARG A 326 -0.60 1.20 -7.94
C ARG A 326 -1.27 2.52 -7.50
N PRO A 327 -0.80 3.07 -6.38
CA PRO A 327 0.33 2.61 -5.57
C PRO A 327 -0.10 1.49 -4.61
N PRO A 328 0.81 0.54 -4.27
CA PRO A 328 0.51 -0.56 -3.37
C PRO A 328 0.47 -0.11 -1.89
N GLY A 329 -0.40 0.85 -1.59
CA GLY A 329 -0.55 1.48 -0.28
C GLY A 329 -1.55 0.80 0.64
N VAL A 330 -2.00 1.54 1.65
CA VAL A 330 -2.93 1.05 2.68
C VAL A 330 -4.33 0.77 2.14
N GLN A 331 -4.70 1.29 0.96
CA GLN A 331 -5.96 0.93 0.28
C GLN A 331 -6.10 -0.55 0.03
N ARG A 332 -4.99 -1.29 -0.02
CA ARG A 332 -5.03 -2.75 -0.13
C ARG A 332 -5.84 -3.42 0.98
N PHE A 333 -5.97 -2.78 2.15
CA PHE A 333 -6.85 -3.27 3.21
C PHE A 333 -8.35 -3.11 2.89
N LEU A 334 -8.72 -2.11 2.08
CA LEU A 334 -10.06 -2.06 1.49
C LEU A 334 -10.15 -3.06 0.33
N GLY A 335 -9.12 -3.13 -0.50
CA GLY A 335 -9.02 -4.03 -1.64
C GLY A 335 -9.19 -5.51 -1.29
N ILE A 336 -8.55 -6.00 -0.22
CA ILE A 336 -8.71 -7.41 0.21
C ILE A 336 -10.12 -7.71 0.71
N GLN A 337 -10.81 -6.75 1.35
CA GLN A 337 -12.20 -6.90 1.76
C GLN A 337 -13.13 -6.95 0.54
N TRP A 338 -12.94 -6.00 -0.40
CA TRP A 338 -13.66 -5.95 -1.66
C TRP A 338 -13.51 -7.24 -2.45
N MET A 339 -12.28 -7.72 -2.63
CA MET A 339 -11.98 -8.96 -3.35
C MET A 339 -12.58 -10.18 -2.65
N ALA A 340 -12.44 -10.30 -1.34
CA ALA A 340 -12.98 -11.44 -0.59
C ALA A 340 -14.52 -11.50 -0.68
N ASN A 341 -15.19 -10.35 -0.56
CA ASN A 341 -16.65 -10.28 -0.71
C ASN A 341 -17.10 -10.58 -2.15
N MET A 342 -16.36 -10.10 -3.16
CA MET A 342 -16.66 -10.33 -4.56
C MET A 342 -16.43 -11.80 -4.96
N LEU A 343 -15.33 -12.41 -4.50
CA LEU A 343 -14.98 -13.79 -4.84
C LEU A 343 -15.80 -14.82 -4.03
N TYR A 344 -16.01 -14.55 -2.76
CA TYR A 344 -16.57 -15.49 -1.77
C TYR A 344 -17.61 -14.82 -0.88
N PRO A 345 -18.72 -14.31 -1.44
CA PRO A 345 -19.72 -13.54 -0.67
C PRO A 345 -20.36 -14.32 0.47
N ASP A 346 -20.39 -15.66 0.40
CA ASP A 346 -20.91 -16.50 1.48
C ASP A 346 -19.91 -16.72 2.62
N ALA A 347 -18.61 -16.62 2.34
CA ALA A 347 -17.54 -16.75 3.34
C ALA A 347 -17.18 -15.40 3.97
N TYR A 348 -17.22 -14.33 3.19
CA TYR A 348 -17.01 -12.95 3.63
C TYR A 348 -18.26 -12.12 3.37
N ASP A 349 -19.32 -12.42 4.14
CA ASP A 349 -20.66 -11.79 4.02
C ASP A 349 -20.67 -10.47 4.82
N VAL A 350 -20.31 -9.38 4.15
CA VAL A 350 -20.29 -8.02 4.71
C VAL A 350 -21.07 -7.06 3.79
N ASP A 351 -21.62 -6.00 4.37
CA ASP A 351 -22.16 -4.89 3.58
C ASP A 351 -21.00 -4.02 3.10
N MET A 352 -20.65 -4.13 1.81
CA MET A 352 -19.53 -3.37 1.24
C MET A 352 -19.77 -1.87 1.22
N VAL A 353 -21.02 -1.39 1.23
CA VAL A 353 -21.32 0.05 1.35
C VAL A 353 -20.86 0.55 2.72
N GLU A 354 -21.20 -0.17 3.79
CA GLU A 354 -20.76 0.20 5.14
C GLU A 354 -19.24 0.02 5.31
N VAL A 355 -18.63 -1.00 4.70
CA VAL A 355 -17.17 -1.19 4.70
C VAL A 355 -16.45 -0.01 4.05
N VAL A 356 -16.93 0.47 2.90
CA VAL A 356 -16.37 1.64 2.22
C VAL A 356 -16.48 2.89 3.10
N LYS A 357 -17.67 3.16 3.64
CA LYS A 357 -17.91 4.31 4.52
C LYS A 357 -16.99 4.29 5.75
N ASP A 358 -16.90 3.15 6.42
CA ASP A 358 -16.04 2.98 7.60
C ASP A 358 -14.56 3.18 7.26
N PHE A 359 -14.10 2.65 6.12
CA PHE A 359 -12.72 2.80 5.68
C PHE A 359 -12.36 4.26 5.40
N TYR A 360 -13.18 4.98 4.64
CA TYR A 360 -12.90 6.38 4.32
C TYR A 360 -12.98 7.28 5.54
N SER A 361 -13.96 7.07 6.42
CA SER A 361 -14.07 7.80 7.68
C SER A 361 -12.87 7.50 8.60
N THR A 362 -12.49 6.23 8.74
CA THR A 362 -11.37 5.82 9.60
C THR A 362 -10.02 6.29 9.05
N MET A 363 -9.78 6.10 7.74
CA MET A 363 -8.48 6.38 7.13
C MET A 363 -8.32 7.84 6.74
N TYR A 364 -9.33 8.46 6.11
CA TYR A 364 -9.21 9.78 5.48
C TYR A 364 -10.04 10.88 6.14
N TRP A 365 -10.78 10.57 7.23
CA TRP A 365 -11.74 11.50 7.88
C TRP A 365 -12.80 12.03 6.92
N VAL A 366 -13.17 11.26 5.90
CA VAL A 366 -14.17 11.61 4.91
C VAL A 366 -15.44 10.80 5.13
N ASP A 367 -16.56 11.48 5.33
CA ASP A 367 -17.86 10.83 5.44
C ASP A 367 -18.44 10.59 4.03
N VAL A 368 -18.34 9.36 3.56
CA VAL A 368 -18.85 8.93 2.27
C VAL A 368 -20.33 8.57 2.39
N THR A 369 -21.17 9.09 1.48
CA THR A 369 -22.58 8.72 1.40
C THR A 369 -22.77 7.33 0.82
N ASP A 370 -23.95 6.73 1.01
CA ASP A 370 -24.30 5.43 0.42
C ASP A 370 -24.22 5.45 -1.11
N ASP A 371 -24.60 6.55 -1.74
CA ASP A 371 -24.56 6.67 -3.21
C ASP A 371 -23.11 6.76 -3.69
N GLN A 372 -22.26 7.56 -3.04
CA GLN A 372 -20.83 7.61 -3.34
C GLN A 372 -20.15 6.26 -3.12
N ALA A 373 -20.50 5.55 -2.04
CA ALA A 373 -19.95 4.22 -1.80
C ALA A 373 -20.34 3.20 -2.89
N LYS A 374 -21.59 3.25 -3.37
CA LYS A 374 -22.05 2.42 -4.49
C LYS A 374 -21.36 2.80 -5.80
N ASP A 375 -21.16 4.09 -6.05
CA ASP A 375 -20.44 4.56 -7.24
C ASP A 375 -18.98 4.08 -7.23
N LEU A 376 -18.31 4.14 -6.06
CA LEU A 376 -16.96 3.61 -5.89
C LEU A 376 -16.87 2.09 -6.11
N LEU A 377 -17.86 1.35 -5.64
CA LEU A 377 -17.97 -0.11 -5.84
C LEU A 377 -18.27 -0.48 -7.31
N GLY A 378 -18.93 0.42 -8.05
CA GLY A 378 -19.21 0.26 -9.46
C GLY A 378 -19.94 -1.05 -9.78
N ASN A 379 -19.49 -1.77 -10.79
CA ASN A 379 -20.13 -3.01 -11.27
C ASN A 379 -19.87 -4.25 -10.38
N SER A 380 -19.16 -4.10 -9.28
CA SER A 380 -18.97 -5.16 -8.28
C SER A 380 -20.06 -5.19 -7.21
N TYR A 381 -21.01 -4.24 -7.26
CA TYR A 381 -22.08 -4.16 -6.27
C TYR A 381 -23.47 -4.26 -6.95
N PRO A 382 -24.38 -5.08 -6.44
CA PRO A 382 -24.19 -6.06 -5.37
C PRO A 382 -23.28 -7.22 -5.80
N PRO A 383 -22.63 -7.94 -4.84
CA PRO A 383 -21.77 -9.06 -5.19
C PRO A 383 -22.55 -10.16 -5.90
N TYR A 384 -21.91 -10.79 -6.88
CA TYR A 384 -22.52 -11.91 -7.60
C TYR A 384 -22.73 -13.11 -6.64
N ARG A 385 -23.96 -13.56 -6.52
CA ARG A 385 -24.32 -14.75 -5.71
C ARG A 385 -24.86 -15.83 -6.66
N GLY A 386 -23.99 -16.41 -7.52
CA GLY A 386 -24.13 -17.52 -8.44
C GLY A 386 -25.51 -18.12 -8.70
#